data_346207e4140839dfc12414329be3c227
#
_entry.id   346207e4140839dfc12414329be3c227
#
_cell.length_a   1.000
_cell.length_b   1.000
_cell.length_c   1.000
_cell.angle_alpha   90.00
_cell.angle_beta   90.00
_cell.angle_gamma   90.00
#
_symmetry.space_group_name_H-M   'P 1'
#
loop_
_entity.id
_entity.type
_entity.pdbx_description
1 polymer ?
#
loop_
_entity_poly.entity_id
_entity_poly.type
_entity_poly.pdbx_seq_one_letter_code
_entity_poly.pdbx_strand_id
1 'polypeptide(L)'
;MRTQTLLKVKLVSFCLLALNFTSWASEPVVIEVQTAGSLSSLIEESQKNQITDLTITGNLNGTDIRFIREMAGRDSDGNETEGTLKTLNLSGAAIVSGGDYYYKQYFEYKTSDNEIGENMFTSNPQLSSSASFLRLNVLSSLN
;
A
#
# COMPACT_ATOMS: atom_id res chain seq x y z
N MET A 1 32.74 -38.18 36.19
CA MET A 1 32.41 -38.37 34.76
C MET A 1 30.92 -38.19 34.42
N ARG A 2 30.08 -37.58 35.27
CA ARG A 2 28.63 -37.40 34.96
C ARG A 2 28.21 -35.97 34.63
N THR A 3 29.08 -35.01 34.72
CA THR A 3 28.75 -33.58 34.50
C THR A 3 28.96 -33.11 33.05
N GLN A 4 29.73 -33.82 32.24
CA GLN A 4 30.00 -33.42 30.84
C GLN A 4 28.87 -33.79 29.87
N THR A 5 28.06 -34.81 30.19
CA THR A 5 26.97 -35.25 29.31
C THR A 5 25.72 -34.37 29.40
N LEU A 6 25.47 -33.75 30.56
CA LEU A 6 24.34 -32.88 30.76
C LEU A 6 24.51 -31.50 30.09
N LEU A 7 25.76 -31.03 29.95
CA LEU A 7 26.06 -29.76 29.29
C LEU A 7 25.87 -29.83 27.77
N LYS A 8 26.19 -30.98 27.17
CA LYS A 8 26.03 -31.21 25.72
C LYS A 8 24.56 -31.31 25.30
N VAL A 9 23.71 -31.89 26.14
CA VAL A 9 22.27 -31.98 25.87
C VAL A 9 21.56 -30.63 25.97
N LYS A 10 22.00 -29.76 26.88
CA LYS A 10 21.43 -28.40 26.98
C LYS A 10 21.81 -27.50 25.82
N LEU A 11 22.99 -27.68 25.22
CA LEU A 11 23.43 -26.85 24.07
C LEU A 11 22.71 -27.24 22.78
N VAL A 12 22.39 -28.52 22.60
CA VAL A 12 21.65 -29.00 21.41
C VAL A 12 20.18 -28.59 21.48
N SER A 13 19.59 -28.59 22.68
CA SER A 13 18.17 -28.15 22.86
C SER A 13 17.98 -26.68 22.62
N PHE A 14 18.98 -25.83 22.88
CA PHE A 14 18.88 -24.39 22.63
C PHE A 14 19.00 -24.02 21.14
N CYS A 15 19.74 -24.79 20.35
CA CYS A 15 19.87 -24.58 18.89
C CYS A 15 18.60 -24.96 18.10
N LEU A 16 17.76 -25.84 18.61
CA LEU A 16 16.53 -26.25 17.93
C LEU A 16 15.35 -25.27 18.10
N LEU A 17 15.40 -24.34 19.05
CA LEU A 17 14.37 -23.32 19.25
C LEU A 17 14.55 -22.07 18.37
N ALA A 18 15.66 -21.93 17.65
CA ALA A 18 15.99 -20.75 16.88
C ALA A 18 15.56 -20.83 15.39
N LEU A 19 14.88 -21.89 14.95
CA LEU A 19 14.57 -22.13 13.54
C LEU A 19 13.09 -21.94 13.16
N ASN A 20 12.30 -21.34 14.02
CA ASN A 20 10.94 -20.96 13.65
C ASN A 20 10.89 -19.47 13.25
N PHE A 21 11.73 -19.04 12.31
CA PHE A 21 11.42 -17.87 11.51
C PHE A 21 10.35 -18.28 10.50
N THR A 22 9.10 -18.30 10.94
CA THR A 22 7.98 -18.22 10.01
C THR A 22 8.09 -16.86 9.35
N SER A 23 8.46 -16.85 8.07
CA SER A 23 8.29 -15.71 7.20
C SER A 23 6.78 -15.40 7.21
N TRP A 24 6.40 -14.39 7.97
CA TRP A 24 5.05 -13.86 7.92
C TRP A 24 4.94 -13.09 6.61
N ALA A 25 4.44 -13.75 5.59
CA ALA A 25 3.92 -13.03 4.45
C ALA A 25 2.78 -12.17 5.01
N SER A 26 2.91 -10.85 4.92
CA SER A 26 1.84 -9.94 5.31
C SER A 26 0.64 -10.25 4.41
N GLU A 27 -0.49 -10.62 5.02
CA GLU A 27 -1.75 -10.77 4.28
C GLU A 27 -2.12 -9.42 3.67
N PRO A 28 -2.62 -9.39 2.43
CA PRO A 28 -3.07 -8.14 1.80
C PRO A 28 -4.19 -7.51 2.62
N VAL A 29 -4.08 -6.23 2.91
CA VAL A 29 -5.16 -5.46 3.52
C VAL A 29 -6.19 -5.13 2.44
N VAL A 30 -7.46 -5.47 2.69
CA VAL A 30 -8.57 -5.22 1.75
C VAL A 30 -9.51 -4.19 2.35
N ILE A 31 -9.76 -3.10 1.63
CA ILE A 31 -10.60 -1.98 2.08
C ILE A 31 -11.63 -1.64 1.02
N GLU A 32 -12.88 -1.46 1.45
CA GLU A 32 -13.97 -0.94 0.63
C GLU A 32 -14.22 0.53 0.98
N VAL A 33 -14.03 1.43 0.03
CA VAL A 33 -14.28 2.86 0.16
C VAL A 33 -15.66 3.19 -0.39
N GLN A 34 -16.66 3.25 0.49
CA GLN A 34 -18.04 3.56 0.09
C GLN A 34 -18.23 5.03 -0.29
N THR A 35 -17.53 5.93 0.40
CA THR A 35 -17.58 7.38 0.14
C THR A 35 -16.21 7.86 -0.30
N ALA A 36 -16.11 8.39 -1.51
CA ALA A 36 -14.86 8.93 -2.03
C ALA A 36 -14.31 10.04 -1.11
N GLY A 37 -13.01 9.98 -0.80
CA GLY A 37 -12.33 10.88 0.13
C GLY A 37 -12.24 10.36 1.57
N SER A 38 -12.78 9.18 1.88
CA SER A 38 -12.83 8.65 3.25
C SER A 38 -11.75 7.60 3.59
N LEU A 39 -10.87 7.25 2.66
CA LEU A 39 -9.87 6.19 2.87
C LEU A 39 -9.00 6.43 4.13
N SER A 40 -8.60 7.66 4.39
CA SER A 40 -7.80 8.02 5.56
C SER A 40 -8.51 7.77 6.89
N SER A 41 -9.83 7.72 6.90
CA SER A 41 -10.62 7.38 8.11
C SER A 41 -10.80 5.87 8.32
N LEU A 42 -10.48 5.06 7.30
CA LEU A 42 -10.59 3.59 7.33
C LEU A 42 -9.27 2.90 7.70
N ILE A 43 -8.17 3.64 7.70
CA ILE A 43 -6.83 3.14 8.05
C ILE A 43 -6.33 3.93 9.26
N GLU A 44 -6.01 3.21 10.34
CA GLU A 44 -5.43 3.85 11.51
C GLU A 44 -4.04 4.44 11.19
N GLU A 45 -3.75 5.62 11.72
CA GLU A 45 -2.48 6.32 11.49
C GLU A 45 -1.27 5.45 11.87
N SER A 46 -1.40 4.62 12.91
CA SER A 46 -0.37 3.67 13.34
C SER A 46 -0.09 2.57 12.31
N GLN A 47 -1.05 2.24 11.45
CA GLN A 47 -0.95 1.19 10.43
C GLN A 47 -0.57 1.73 9.06
N LYS A 48 -0.81 3.01 8.78
CA LYS A 48 -0.60 3.67 7.49
C LYS A 48 0.74 3.32 6.85
N ASN A 49 1.82 3.40 7.63
CA ASN A 49 3.18 3.18 7.15
C ASN A 49 3.66 1.73 7.26
N GLN A 50 2.81 0.81 7.75
CA GLN A 50 3.13 -0.61 7.90
C GLN A 50 2.51 -1.49 6.81
N ILE A 51 1.50 -0.98 6.12
CA ILE A 51 0.81 -1.71 5.05
C ILE A 51 1.71 -1.76 3.82
N THR A 52 2.06 -2.99 3.39
CA THR A 52 2.89 -3.23 2.20
C THR A 52 2.08 -3.69 1.00
N ASP A 53 0.90 -4.29 1.26
CA ASP A 53 -0.01 -4.83 0.25
C ASP A 53 -1.43 -4.33 0.52
N LEU A 54 -2.01 -3.61 -0.44
CA LEU A 54 -3.32 -2.98 -0.29
C LEU A 54 -4.20 -3.24 -1.51
N THR A 55 -5.38 -3.77 -1.26
CA THR A 55 -6.46 -3.90 -2.25
C THR A 55 -7.59 -2.96 -1.87
N ILE A 56 -8.00 -2.10 -2.78
CA ILE A 56 -9.08 -1.14 -2.56
C ILE A 56 -10.20 -1.38 -3.57
N THR A 57 -11.42 -1.34 -3.09
CA THR A 57 -12.65 -1.36 -3.88
C THR A 57 -13.49 -0.12 -3.58
N GLY A 58 -14.46 0.19 -4.45
CA GLY A 58 -15.35 1.35 -4.28
C GLY A 58 -14.83 2.61 -4.96
N ASN A 59 -15.24 3.79 -4.48
CA ASN A 59 -14.98 5.06 -5.13
C ASN A 59 -13.81 5.83 -4.50
N LEU A 60 -12.86 6.26 -5.33
CA LEU A 60 -11.68 7.01 -4.91
C LEU A 60 -11.61 8.36 -5.61
N ASN A 61 -11.36 9.42 -4.87
CA ASN A 61 -11.10 10.75 -5.42
C ASN A 61 -9.66 11.22 -5.12
N GLY A 62 -9.35 12.46 -5.45
CA GLY A 62 -8.02 13.03 -5.29
C GLY A 62 -7.47 12.95 -3.86
N THR A 63 -8.33 13.09 -2.84
CA THR A 63 -7.95 12.98 -1.43
C THR A 63 -7.49 11.57 -1.08
N ASP A 64 -8.19 10.55 -1.58
CA ASP A 64 -7.80 9.14 -1.37
C ASP A 64 -6.49 8.81 -2.09
N ILE A 65 -6.34 9.27 -3.34
CA ILE A 65 -5.11 9.05 -4.11
C ILE A 65 -3.92 9.73 -3.44
N ARG A 66 -4.09 10.93 -2.90
CA ARG A 66 -3.07 11.62 -2.10
C ARG A 66 -2.63 10.77 -0.90
N PHE A 67 -3.57 10.21 -0.16
CA PHE A 67 -3.28 9.34 0.97
C PHE A 67 -2.52 8.07 0.55
N ILE A 68 -2.92 7.43 -0.55
CA ILE A 68 -2.22 6.27 -1.12
C ILE A 68 -0.79 6.63 -1.53
N ARG A 69 -0.56 7.82 -2.10
CA ARG A 69 0.79 8.31 -2.44
C ARG A 69 1.67 8.40 -1.20
N GLU A 70 1.14 8.96 -0.11
CA GLU A 70 1.87 9.05 1.17
C GLU A 70 2.23 7.66 1.71
N MET A 71 1.31 6.70 1.65
CA MET A 71 1.57 5.30 2.00
C MET A 71 2.65 4.66 1.11
N ALA A 72 2.83 5.15 -0.10
CA ALA A 72 3.79 4.64 -1.07
C ALA A 72 5.13 5.40 -1.08
N GLY A 73 5.39 6.24 -0.09
CA GLY A 73 6.68 6.89 0.12
C GLY A 73 6.83 8.30 -0.48
N ARG A 74 5.74 8.91 -1.00
CA ARG A 74 5.76 10.30 -1.50
C ARG A 74 4.45 11.02 -1.22
N ASP A 75 4.54 12.26 -0.73
CA ASP A 75 3.36 13.12 -0.56
C ASP A 75 2.92 13.77 -1.89
N SER A 76 1.94 14.67 -1.79
CA SER A 76 1.40 15.40 -2.95
C SER A 76 2.39 16.41 -3.56
N ASP A 77 3.38 16.86 -2.83
CA ASP A 77 4.40 17.81 -3.29
C ASP A 77 5.69 17.10 -3.74
N GLY A 78 5.72 15.74 -3.65
CA GLY A 78 6.84 14.90 -4.02
C GLY A 78 7.88 14.71 -2.93
N ASN A 79 7.63 15.17 -1.69
CA ASN A 79 8.52 14.93 -0.56
C ASN A 79 8.44 13.47 -0.10
N GLU A 80 9.53 13.00 0.51
CA GLU A 80 9.60 11.65 1.07
C GLU A 80 8.68 11.49 2.28
N THR A 81 8.04 10.33 2.36
CA THR A 81 7.24 9.90 3.51
C THR A 81 7.74 8.53 4.00
N GLU A 82 7.33 8.13 5.19
CA GLU A 82 7.67 6.83 5.78
C GLU A 82 6.85 5.65 5.21
N GLY A 83 6.05 5.89 4.18
CA GLY A 83 5.20 4.89 3.55
C GLY A 83 5.98 3.73 2.97
N THR A 84 5.48 2.51 3.18
CA THR A 84 6.12 1.25 2.75
C THR A 84 5.28 0.44 1.79
N LEU A 85 4.19 1.00 1.25
CA LEU A 85 3.27 0.33 0.33
C LEU A 85 3.99 -0.05 -0.98
N LYS A 86 4.02 -1.35 -1.29
CA LYS A 86 4.70 -1.94 -2.46
C LYS A 86 3.73 -2.45 -3.49
N THR A 87 2.63 -3.03 -3.05
CA THR A 87 1.61 -3.61 -3.91
C THR A 87 0.29 -2.87 -3.72
N LEU A 88 -0.28 -2.39 -4.80
CA LEU A 88 -1.57 -1.71 -4.81
C LEU A 88 -2.47 -2.33 -5.87
N ASN A 89 -3.62 -2.84 -5.48
CA ASN A 89 -4.64 -3.37 -6.37
C ASN A 89 -5.88 -2.48 -6.34
N LEU A 90 -6.16 -1.83 -7.45
CA LEU A 90 -7.33 -0.96 -7.67
C LEU A 90 -8.33 -1.57 -8.66
N SER A 91 -8.25 -2.87 -8.95
CA SER A 91 -9.09 -3.50 -9.99
C SER A 91 -10.60 -3.46 -9.67
N GLY A 92 -10.96 -3.29 -8.40
CA GLY A 92 -12.35 -3.13 -7.94
C GLY A 92 -12.71 -1.68 -7.59
N ALA A 93 -11.82 -0.72 -7.83
CA ALA A 93 -12.05 0.68 -7.53
C ALA A 93 -12.46 1.46 -8.78
N ALA A 94 -13.27 2.50 -8.57
CA ALA A 94 -13.59 3.51 -9.57
C ALA A 94 -12.95 4.84 -9.16
N ILE A 95 -12.20 5.45 -10.05
CA ILE A 95 -11.71 6.81 -9.83
C ILE A 95 -12.84 7.77 -10.16
N VAL A 96 -13.14 8.68 -9.26
CA VAL A 96 -14.15 9.72 -9.45
C VAL A 96 -13.53 11.11 -9.30
N SER A 97 -14.11 12.07 -9.96
CA SER A 97 -13.71 13.47 -9.86
C SER A 97 -13.95 14.01 -8.44
N GLY A 98 -13.19 15.01 -8.03
CA GLY A 98 -13.33 15.70 -6.75
C GLY A 98 -12.21 15.41 -5.75
N GLY A 99 -12.39 15.89 -4.52
CA GLY A 99 -11.35 15.90 -3.50
C GLY A 99 -10.21 16.87 -3.80
N ASP A 100 -9.12 16.75 -3.05
CA ASP A 100 -7.91 17.56 -3.20
C ASP A 100 -7.11 17.13 -4.44
N TYR A 101 -6.12 17.93 -4.83
CA TYR A 101 -5.11 17.50 -5.78
C TYR A 101 -4.29 16.35 -5.18
N TYR A 102 -3.97 15.35 -5.98
CA TYR A 102 -3.17 14.21 -5.53
C TYR A 102 -1.67 14.42 -5.75
N TYR A 103 -1.28 15.31 -6.68
CA TYR A 103 0.10 15.67 -6.95
C TYR A 103 0.20 17.11 -7.43
N LYS A 104 1.26 17.81 -7.03
CA LYS A 104 1.55 19.17 -7.43
C LYS A 104 3.04 19.32 -7.73
N GLN A 105 3.37 19.78 -8.89
CA GLN A 105 4.71 20.19 -9.28
C GLN A 105 4.66 21.64 -9.79
N TYR A 106 4.23 21.84 -11.02
CA TYR A 106 3.94 23.16 -11.60
C TYR A 106 2.44 23.43 -11.65
N PHE A 107 1.66 22.37 -11.72
CA PHE A 107 0.19 22.39 -11.74
C PHE A 107 -0.35 21.42 -10.71
N GLU A 108 -1.59 21.65 -10.28
CA GLU A 108 -2.33 20.72 -9.44
C GLU A 108 -2.99 19.64 -10.29
N TYR A 109 -2.61 18.39 -10.06
CA TYR A 109 -3.21 17.24 -10.72
C TYR A 109 -4.36 16.71 -9.87
N LYS A 110 -5.55 16.63 -10.48
CA LYS A 110 -6.81 16.20 -9.83
C LYS A 110 -7.37 14.98 -10.55
N THR A 111 -8.20 14.21 -9.85
CA THR A 111 -8.86 13.05 -10.44
C THR A 111 -9.98 13.48 -11.38
N SER A 112 -10.16 12.69 -12.46
CA SER A 112 -11.29 12.74 -13.38
C SER A 112 -12.02 11.40 -13.35
N ASP A 113 -13.28 11.36 -13.74
CA ASP A 113 -14.08 10.14 -13.67
C ASP A 113 -13.53 9.06 -14.62
N ASN A 114 -13.29 7.88 -14.04
CA ASN A 114 -12.81 6.68 -14.76
C ASN A 114 -11.46 6.85 -15.47
N GLU A 115 -10.63 7.79 -15.04
CA GLU A 115 -9.30 8.02 -15.61
C GLU A 115 -8.19 7.80 -14.57
N ILE A 116 -7.11 7.16 -15.01
CA ILE A 116 -5.83 7.23 -14.31
C ILE A 116 -5.20 8.57 -14.69
N GLY A 117 -5.19 9.48 -13.75
CA GLY A 117 -4.65 10.80 -13.96
C GLY A 117 -3.14 10.77 -14.22
N GLU A 118 -2.69 11.75 -14.97
CA GLU A 118 -1.28 11.97 -15.25
C GLU A 118 -0.49 12.12 -13.94
N ASN A 119 0.68 11.53 -13.87
CA ASN A 119 1.55 11.56 -12.70
C ASN A 119 0.94 11.01 -11.38
N MET A 120 -0.17 10.28 -11.42
CA MET A 120 -0.87 9.78 -10.23
C MET A 120 0.04 9.01 -9.27
N PHE A 121 0.99 8.24 -9.79
CA PHE A 121 1.97 7.48 -9.01
C PHE A 121 3.42 7.78 -9.42
N THR A 122 3.67 8.90 -10.09
CA THR A 122 5.02 9.32 -10.46
C THR A 122 5.87 9.56 -9.21
N SER A 123 7.13 9.20 -9.30
CA SER A 123 8.13 9.38 -8.24
C SER A 123 7.88 8.59 -6.95
N ASN A 124 6.90 7.70 -6.92
CA ASN A 124 6.72 6.78 -5.80
C ASN A 124 7.72 5.61 -5.92
N PRO A 125 8.79 5.55 -5.11
CA PRO A 125 9.89 4.61 -5.31
C PRO A 125 9.47 3.16 -5.09
N GLN A 126 8.47 2.93 -4.25
CA GLN A 126 7.97 1.60 -3.92
C GLN A 126 7.03 1.08 -5.02
N LEU A 127 6.21 1.96 -5.58
CA LEU A 127 5.20 1.60 -6.55
C LEU A 127 5.69 1.60 -8.01
N SER A 128 6.69 2.37 -8.36
CA SER A 128 7.21 2.47 -9.73
C SER A 128 7.96 1.22 -10.22
N SER A 129 8.38 0.35 -9.28
CA SER A 129 9.14 -0.85 -9.61
C SER A 129 8.29 -2.08 -9.97
N SER A 130 6.99 -2.04 -9.75
CA SER A 130 6.09 -3.17 -10.04
C SER A 130 5.08 -2.79 -11.13
N ALA A 131 5.37 -3.19 -12.37
CA ALA A 131 4.48 -2.97 -13.54
C ALA A 131 3.11 -3.70 -13.45
N SER A 132 2.77 -4.30 -12.31
CA SER A 132 1.48 -4.96 -12.07
C SER A 132 0.39 -4.05 -11.49
N PHE A 133 0.65 -2.74 -11.44
CA PHE A 133 -0.10 -1.73 -10.71
C PHE A 133 -1.53 -1.49 -11.15
N LEU A 134 -1.86 -1.70 -12.39
CA LEU A 134 -3.06 -1.15 -12.97
C LEU A 134 -3.80 -2.19 -13.79
N ARG A 135 -4.45 -3.11 -13.10
CA ARG A 135 -5.68 -3.67 -13.64
C ARG A 135 -6.83 -2.76 -13.21
N LEU A 136 -6.88 -1.57 -13.77
CA LEU A 136 -8.13 -0.86 -13.87
C LEU A 136 -8.99 -1.63 -14.86
N ASN A 137 -10.12 -2.14 -14.40
CA ASN A 137 -11.19 -2.54 -15.30
C ASN A 137 -11.76 -1.28 -15.94
N VAL A 138 -11.11 -0.79 -16.98
CA VAL A 138 -11.76 0.06 -17.98
C VAL A 138 -12.60 -0.89 -18.84
N LEU A 139 -13.62 -1.47 -18.25
CA LEU A 139 -14.67 -2.19 -18.94
C LEU A 139 -15.98 -1.56 -18.52
N SER A 140 -16.38 -0.51 -19.19
CA SER A 140 -17.76 -0.28 -19.55
C SER A 140 -18.01 1.13 -20.04
N SER A 141 -17.68 1.41 -21.26
CA SER A 141 -18.45 2.35 -22.06
C SER A 141 -18.25 2.06 -23.54
N LEU A 142 -18.63 0.88 -23.94
CA LEU A 142 -18.98 0.58 -25.32
C LEU A 142 -20.35 -0.09 -25.31
N ASN A 143 -21.38 0.73 -25.16
CA ASN A 143 -22.73 0.54 -25.66
C ASN A 143 -23.35 1.89 -25.95
#